data_3b59887a0fbb559e7baa97e7a13de6f7
#
_entry.id   3b59887a0fbb559e7baa97e7a13de6f7
#
_cell.length_a   1.000
_cell.length_b   1.000
_cell.length_c   1.000
_cell.angle_alpha   90.00
_cell.angle_beta   90.00
_cell.angle_gamma   90.00
#
_symmetry.space_group_name_H-M   'P 1'
#
loop_
_entity.id
_entity.type
_entity.pdbx_description
1 polymer ?
#
loop_
_entity_poly.entity_id
_entity_poly.type
_entity_poly.pdbx_seq_one_letter_code
_entity_poly.pdbx_strand_id
1 'polypeptide(L)'
;HRPEEIYLSHAKKIVKSIVAKQHVNKKDDKKEWNGGFYNPPRSTPTATRAEGLGAAYWLFTNAGDTGQAHLALEAMRNAIEFQLRTQMTAHQAKKLGAHKDGIGGFFESLDSYNIRIDYVQHNISALLAFDLITKSKTK
;
A
#
# COMPACT_ATOMS: atom_id res chain seq x y z
N HIS A 1 19.13 4.35 26.88
CA HIS A 1 18.58 4.11 25.54
C HIS A 1 18.99 5.24 24.61
N ARG A 2 19.64 4.92 23.49
CA ARG A 2 19.90 5.90 22.43
C ARG A 2 18.57 6.29 21.80
N PRO A 3 18.36 7.55 21.40
CA PRO A 3 17.11 7.98 20.74
C PRO A 3 16.75 7.10 19.54
N GLU A 4 17.74 6.67 18.78
CA GLU A 4 17.58 5.79 17.62
C GLU A 4 16.96 4.43 17.97
N GLU A 5 17.30 3.82 19.13
CA GLU A 5 16.73 2.56 19.58
C GLU A 5 15.24 2.70 19.91
N ILE A 6 14.83 3.85 20.45
CA ILE A 6 13.43 4.14 20.75
C ILE A 6 12.62 4.22 19.44
N TYR A 7 13.12 4.92 18.44
CA TYR A 7 12.45 5.05 17.13
C TYR A 7 12.34 3.69 16.42
N LEU A 8 13.41 2.89 16.42
CA LEU A 8 13.40 1.55 15.84
C LEU A 8 12.40 0.62 16.55
N SER A 9 12.40 0.62 17.89
CA SER A 9 11.45 -0.17 18.68
C SER A 9 10.00 0.24 18.39
N HIS A 10 9.74 1.54 18.29
CA HIS A 10 8.41 2.06 17.97
C HIS A 10 7.97 1.70 16.54
N ALA A 11 8.85 1.87 15.57
CA ALA A 11 8.59 1.50 14.18
C ALA A 11 8.25 0.00 14.04
N LYS A 12 8.97 -0.89 14.73
CA LYS A 12 8.66 -2.34 14.78
C LYS A 12 7.23 -2.61 15.26
N LYS A 13 6.81 -1.94 16.32
CA LYS A 13 5.44 -2.08 16.87
C LYS A 13 4.39 -1.61 15.87
N ILE A 14 4.63 -0.48 15.21
CA ILE A 14 3.74 0.07 14.18
C ILE A 14 3.63 -0.90 13.01
N VAL A 15 4.75 -1.35 12.43
CA VAL A 15 4.76 -2.29 11.30
C VAL A 15 4.05 -3.58 11.66
N LYS A 16 4.33 -4.17 12.83
CA LYS A 16 3.63 -5.36 13.33
C LYS A 16 2.11 -5.16 13.40
N SER A 17 1.66 -4.00 13.89
CA SER A 17 0.24 -3.65 13.97
C SER A 17 -0.40 -3.48 12.59
N ILE A 18 0.32 -2.88 11.63
CA ILE A 18 -0.13 -2.72 10.24
C ILE A 18 -0.29 -4.09 9.59
N VAL A 19 0.76 -4.92 9.62
CA VAL A 19 0.78 -6.25 9.00
C VAL A 19 -0.34 -7.14 9.55
N ALA A 20 -0.58 -7.12 10.85
CA ALA A 20 -1.65 -7.91 11.47
C ALA A 20 -3.06 -7.56 10.97
N LYS A 21 -3.26 -6.33 10.50
CA LYS A 21 -4.56 -5.84 10.01
C LYS A 21 -4.75 -5.99 8.50
N GLN A 22 -3.68 -6.29 7.77
CA GLN A 22 -3.73 -6.46 6.32
C GLN A 22 -4.53 -7.73 5.95
N HIS A 23 -5.32 -7.64 4.88
CA HIS A 23 -5.97 -8.80 4.30
C HIS A 23 -4.95 -9.62 3.52
N VAL A 24 -4.41 -10.67 4.12
CA VAL A 24 -3.49 -11.59 3.45
C VAL A 24 -3.91 -13.01 3.74
N ASN A 25 -4.42 -13.71 2.73
CA ASN A 25 -4.82 -15.13 2.78
C ASN A 25 -5.75 -15.48 3.96
N LYS A 26 -6.58 -14.55 4.40
CA LYS A 26 -7.56 -14.80 5.45
C LYS A 26 -8.72 -15.63 4.90
N LYS A 27 -9.13 -16.67 5.65
CA LYS A 27 -10.09 -17.69 5.21
C LYS A 27 -11.44 -17.12 4.75
N ASP A 28 -11.91 -16.07 5.40
CA ASP A 28 -13.23 -15.47 5.14
C ASP A 28 -13.17 -14.24 4.22
N ASP A 29 -11.98 -13.87 3.75
CA ASP A 29 -11.81 -12.72 2.87
C ASP A 29 -12.08 -13.09 1.41
N LYS A 30 -12.66 -12.15 0.67
CA LYS A 30 -12.70 -12.25 -0.78
C LYS A 30 -11.28 -12.18 -1.34
N LYS A 31 -10.97 -12.98 -2.37
CA LYS A 31 -9.63 -13.03 -2.98
C LYS A 31 -9.14 -11.65 -3.45
N GLU A 32 -10.04 -10.84 -3.98
CA GLU A 32 -9.74 -9.48 -4.45
C GLU A 32 -9.42 -8.49 -3.33
N TRP A 33 -9.68 -8.84 -2.06
CA TRP A 33 -9.33 -8.02 -0.90
C TRP A 33 -7.86 -8.15 -0.47
N ASN A 34 -7.18 -9.20 -0.98
CA ASN A 34 -5.79 -9.46 -0.59
C ASN A 34 -4.91 -8.22 -0.76
N GLY A 35 -4.15 -7.88 0.26
CA GLY A 35 -3.28 -6.72 0.32
C GLY A 35 -3.93 -5.44 0.86
N GLY A 36 -5.27 -5.37 0.89
CA GLY A 36 -6.00 -4.20 1.34
C GLY A 36 -6.09 -4.06 2.86
N PHE A 37 -6.61 -2.92 3.29
CA PHE A 37 -6.88 -2.60 4.71
C PHE A 37 -8.29 -2.06 4.86
N TYR A 38 -8.89 -2.26 6.02
CA TYR A 38 -10.29 -2.05 6.38
C TYR A 38 -11.22 -3.17 5.88
N ASN A 39 -12.45 -3.13 6.32
CA ASN A 39 -13.49 -4.10 5.96
C ASN A 39 -14.78 -3.35 5.56
N PRO A 40 -15.12 -3.28 4.27
CA PRO A 40 -14.33 -3.70 3.11
C PRO A 40 -13.05 -2.87 2.92
N PRO A 41 -12.03 -3.39 2.23
CA PRO A 41 -10.78 -2.67 2.03
C PRO A 41 -10.96 -1.46 1.10
N ARG A 42 -10.22 -0.39 1.44
CA ARG A 42 -10.26 0.89 0.74
C ARG A 42 -8.90 1.30 0.22
N SER A 43 -8.93 2.03 -0.89
CA SER A 43 -7.74 2.50 -1.60
C SER A 43 -6.86 3.41 -0.74
N THR A 44 -7.37 4.55 -0.26
CA THR A 44 -6.57 5.52 0.50
C THR A 44 -5.99 4.96 1.80
N PRO A 45 -6.76 4.27 2.67
CA PRO A 45 -6.18 3.62 3.85
C PRO A 45 -5.11 2.59 3.52
N THR A 46 -5.20 1.93 2.37
CA THR A 46 -4.17 1.00 1.90
C THR A 46 -2.92 1.76 1.43
N ALA A 47 -3.11 2.82 0.66
CA ALA A 47 -2.03 3.65 0.14
C ALA A 47 -1.22 4.34 1.27
N THR A 48 -1.89 4.96 2.24
CA THR A 48 -1.22 5.61 3.38
C THR A 48 -0.41 4.64 4.22
N ARG A 49 -0.87 3.38 4.35
CA ARG A 49 -0.08 2.34 5.03
C ARG A 49 1.09 1.87 4.18
N ALA A 50 0.93 1.78 2.87
CA ALA A 50 2.03 1.47 1.96
C ALA A 50 3.13 2.53 2.01
N GLU A 51 2.78 3.82 2.07
CA GLU A 51 3.73 4.92 2.30
C GLU A 51 4.52 4.72 3.60
N GLY A 52 3.82 4.44 4.71
CA GLY A 52 4.44 4.17 6.00
C GLY A 52 5.34 2.92 6.00
N LEU A 53 4.92 1.86 5.29
CA LEU A 53 5.73 0.64 5.13
C LEU A 53 6.98 0.90 4.29
N GLY A 54 6.91 1.74 3.25
CA GLY A 54 8.08 2.16 2.47
C GLY A 54 9.09 2.95 3.31
N ALA A 55 8.62 3.89 4.14
CA ALA A 55 9.47 4.60 5.09
C ALA A 55 10.10 3.65 6.13
N ALA A 56 9.34 2.69 6.64
CA ALA A 56 9.84 1.67 7.56
C ALA A 56 10.90 0.76 6.91
N TYR A 57 10.71 0.39 5.65
CA TYR A 57 11.70 -0.37 4.88
C TYR A 57 13.08 0.32 4.88
N TRP A 58 13.11 1.61 4.54
CA TRP A 58 14.35 2.38 4.53
C TRP A 58 14.96 2.53 5.92
N LEU A 59 14.13 2.78 6.93
CA LEU A 59 14.59 2.88 8.32
C LEU A 59 15.28 1.58 8.77
N PHE A 60 14.66 0.43 8.54
CA PHE A 60 15.21 -0.87 8.94
C PHE A 60 16.42 -1.28 8.09
N THR A 61 16.43 -0.96 6.80
CA THR A 61 17.58 -1.19 5.92
C THR A 61 18.78 -0.43 6.43
N ASN A 62 18.64 0.86 6.74
CA ASN A 62 19.70 1.71 7.25
C ASN A 62 20.19 1.27 8.65
N ALA A 63 19.31 0.68 9.44
CA ALA A 63 19.66 0.11 10.75
C ALA A 63 20.24 -1.32 10.69
N GLY A 64 20.34 -1.92 9.50
CA GLY A 64 20.83 -3.30 9.33
C GLY A 64 19.83 -4.39 9.76
N ASP A 65 18.57 -4.02 10.07
CA ASP A 65 17.52 -4.98 10.43
C ASP A 65 16.83 -5.53 9.17
N THR A 66 17.51 -6.44 8.50
CA THR A 66 17.06 -7.03 7.23
C THR A 66 15.73 -7.78 7.35
N GLY A 67 15.46 -8.40 8.50
CA GLY A 67 14.20 -9.13 8.76
C GLY A 67 13.00 -8.19 8.79
N GLN A 68 13.11 -7.07 9.51
CA GLN A 68 12.04 -6.07 9.56
C GLN A 68 11.90 -5.31 8.24
N ALA A 69 13.00 -5.04 7.54
CA ALA A 69 12.96 -4.45 6.21
C ALA A 69 12.21 -5.35 5.22
N HIS A 70 12.49 -6.66 5.22
CA HIS A 70 11.79 -7.63 4.37
C HIS A 70 10.29 -7.69 4.69
N LEU A 71 9.93 -7.77 5.97
CA LEU A 71 8.53 -7.77 6.40
C LEU A 71 7.77 -6.53 5.91
N ALA A 72 8.36 -5.35 6.06
CA ALA A 72 7.77 -4.09 5.62
C ALA A 72 7.57 -4.06 4.09
N LEU A 73 8.58 -4.54 3.33
CA LEU A 73 8.53 -4.55 1.87
C LEU A 73 7.48 -5.54 1.34
N GLU A 74 7.36 -6.72 1.90
CA GLU A 74 6.35 -7.70 1.49
C GLU A 74 4.93 -7.19 1.78
N ALA A 75 4.71 -6.59 2.95
CA ALA A 75 3.43 -5.97 3.25
C ALA A 75 3.12 -4.79 2.31
N MET A 76 4.13 -3.98 1.95
CA MET A 76 3.99 -2.91 0.96
C MET A 76 3.64 -3.47 -0.41
N ARG A 77 4.30 -4.53 -0.87
CA ARG A 77 4.01 -5.20 -2.15
C ARG A 77 2.54 -5.62 -2.24
N ASN A 78 2.05 -6.32 -1.22
CA ASN A 78 0.65 -6.73 -1.15
C ASN A 78 -0.31 -5.52 -1.22
N ALA A 79 0.03 -4.42 -0.53
CA ALA A 79 -0.75 -3.20 -0.57
C ALA A 79 -0.77 -2.55 -1.97
N ILE A 80 0.36 -2.52 -2.65
CA ILE A 80 0.48 -2.03 -4.04
C ILE A 80 -0.38 -2.87 -4.99
N GLU A 81 -0.36 -4.19 -4.86
CA GLU A 81 -1.22 -5.06 -5.68
C GLU A 81 -2.71 -4.77 -5.47
N PHE A 82 -3.14 -4.50 -4.23
CA PHE A 82 -4.51 -4.07 -3.97
C PHE A 82 -4.81 -2.71 -4.61
N GLN A 83 -3.92 -1.73 -4.49
CA GLN A 83 -4.09 -0.39 -5.07
C GLN A 83 -4.29 -0.47 -6.59
N LEU A 84 -3.48 -1.27 -7.29
CA LEU A 84 -3.60 -1.44 -8.74
C LEU A 84 -4.95 -2.02 -9.16
N ARG A 85 -5.60 -2.84 -8.30
CA ARG A 85 -6.99 -3.29 -8.55
C ARG A 85 -8.02 -2.18 -8.43
N THR A 86 -7.73 -1.11 -7.71
CA THR A 86 -8.60 0.06 -7.59
C THR A 86 -8.33 1.15 -8.64
N GLN A 87 -7.36 0.95 -9.54
CA GLN A 87 -7.07 1.92 -10.59
C GLN A 87 -8.08 1.80 -11.75
N MET A 88 -8.61 2.93 -12.22
CA MET A 88 -9.48 2.96 -13.39
C MET A 88 -8.67 2.73 -14.67
N THR A 89 -8.90 1.58 -15.29
CA THR A 89 -8.37 1.27 -16.62
C THR A 89 -9.31 1.79 -17.73
N ALA A 90 -8.80 1.89 -18.95
CA ALA A 90 -9.62 2.25 -20.12
C ALA A 90 -10.80 1.27 -20.31
N HIS A 91 -10.60 -0.02 -20.05
CA HIS A 91 -11.65 -1.05 -20.11
C HIS A 91 -12.76 -0.79 -19.07
N GLN A 92 -12.38 -0.48 -17.82
CA GLN A 92 -13.33 -0.17 -16.75
C GLN A 92 -14.09 1.13 -17.03
N ALA A 93 -13.40 2.17 -17.51
CA ALA A 93 -14.02 3.44 -17.89
C ALA A 93 -15.11 3.21 -18.95
N LYS A 94 -14.83 2.43 -19.98
CA LYS A 94 -15.81 2.06 -21.01
C LYS A 94 -17.00 1.28 -20.43
N LYS A 95 -16.74 0.29 -19.59
CA LYS A 95 -17.80 -0.53 -18.96
C LYS A 95 -18.71 0.27 -18.05
N LEU A 96 -18.17 1.25 -17.32
CA LEU A 96 -18.90 2.12 -16.39
C LEU A 96 -19.54 3.33 -17.07
N GLY A 97 -19.31 3.56 -18.35
CA GLY A 97 -19.72 4.81 -19.04
C GLY A 97 -19.04 6.06 -18.45
N ALA A 98 -17.88 5.88 -17.82
CA ALA A 98 -17.15 6.96 -17.18
C ALA A 98 -16.39 7.83 -18.20
N HIS A 99 -16.20 9.11 -17.85
CA HIS A 99 -15.44 10.02 -18.70
C HIS A 99 -13.96 9.57 -18.81
N LYS A 100 -13.36 9.70 -19.99
CA LYS A 100 -11.98 9.28 -20.26
C LYS A 100 -10.93 9.93 -19.35
N ASP A 101 -11.22 11.12 -18.82
CA ASP A 101 -10.34 11.85 -17.90
C ASP A 101 -10.19 11.16 -16.53
N GLY A 102 -11.08 10.20 -16.22
CA GLY A 102 -10.95 9.36 -15.02
C GLY A 102 -9.93 8.21 -15.16
N ILE A 103 -9.47 7.92 -16.40
CA ILE A 103 -8.51 6.84 -16.64
C ILE A 103 -7.19 7.13 -15.92
N GLY A 104 -6.69 6.14 -15.18
CA GLY A 104 -5.50 6.27 -14.33
C GLY A 104 -5.80 6.73 -12.90
N GLY A 105 -7.00 7.26 -12.63
CA GLY A 105 -7.46 7.59 -11.29
C GLY A 105 -7.66 6.35 -10.42
N PHE A 106 -7.79 6.56 -9.10
CA PHE A 106 -8.01 5.48 -8.14
C PHE A 106 -9.39 5.60 -7.50
N PHE A 107 -10.11 4.50 -7.46
CA PHE A 107 -11.41 4.39 -6.81
C PHE A 107 -11.28 4.40 -5.28
N GLU A 108 -12.35 4.72 -4.60
CA GLU A 108 -12.45 4.57 -3.15
C GLU A 108 -12.24 3.13 -2.70
N SER A 109 -12.88 2.17 -3.38
CA SER A 109 -12.82 0.74 -3.11
C SER A 109 -13.15 -0.07 -4.37
N LEU A 110 -13.15 -1.39 -4.26
CA LEU A 110 -13.56 -2.27 -5.37
C LEU A 110 -15.06 -2.19 -5.70
N ASP A 111 -15.86 -1.70 -4.75
CA ASP A 111 -17.32 -1.60 -4.87
C ASP A 111 -17.82 -0.14 -4.95
N SER A 112 -16.93 0.85 -4.83
CA SER A 112 -17.23 2.29 -4.91
C SER A 112 -16.29 2.98 -5.88
N TYR A 113 -16.83 3.44 -7.00
CA TYR A 113 -16.07 3.98 -8.13
C TYR A 113 -15.86 5.50 -8.06
N ASN A 114 -16.03 6.09 -6.89
CA ASN A 114 -15.71 7.50 -6.67
C ASN A 114 -14.20 7.72 -6.82
N ILE A 115 -13.80 8.76 -7.55
CA ILE A 115 -12.42 9.21 -7.68
C ILE A 115 -12.31 10.57 -7.02
N ARG A 116 -11.33 10.70 -6.11
CA ARG A 116 -11.04 11.96 -5.42
C ARG A 116 -9.54 12.24 -5.49
N ILE A 117 -9.18 13.50 -5.34
CA ILE A 117 -7.79 13.93 -5.42
C ILE A 117 -6.90 13.26 -4.35
N ASP A 118 -7.41 13.08 -3.13
CA ASP A 118 -6.70 12.41 -2.05
C ASP A 118 -6.48 10.91 -2.33
N TYR A 119 -7.43 10.25 -3.00
CA TYR A 119 -7.23 8.85 -3.42
C TYR A 119 -6.08 8.75 -4.43
N VAL A 120 -6.07 9.64 -5.43
CA VAL A 120 -5.03 9.66 -6.47
C VAL A 120 -3.68 10.00 -5.85
N GLN A 121 -3.61 11.04 -5.00
CA GLN A 121 -2.37 11.51 -4.38
C GLN A 121 -1.67 10.40 -3.59
N HIS A 122 -2.36 9.77 -2.64
CA HIS A 122 -1.75 8.73 -1.79
C HIS A 122 -1.36 7.48 -2.59
N ASN A 123 -2.20 7.08 -3.56
CA ASN A 123 -1.87 5.92 -4.38
C ASN A 123 -0.63 6.17 -5.25
N ILE A 124 -0.51 7.34 -5.88
CA ILE A 124 0.69 7.69 -6.66
C ILE A 124 1.92 7.76 -5.77
N SER A 125 1.82 8.40 -4.59
CA SER A 125 2.93 8.49 -3.64
C SER A 125 3.44 7.12 -3.22
N ALA A 126 2.54 6.18 -2.88
CA ALA A 126 2.90 4.82 -2.51
C ALA A 126 3.56 4.05 -3.68
N LEU A 127 3.02 4.19 -4.89
CA LEU A 127 3.58 3.55 -6.11
C LEU A 127 4.99 4.06 -6.42
N LEU A 128 5.21 5.37 -6.34
CA LEU A 128 6.53 5.97 -6.55
C LEU A 128 7.54 5.50 -5.50
N ALA A 129 7.13 5.43 -4.23
CA ALA A 129 7.98 4.93 -3.17
C ALA A 129 8.37 3.45 -3.40
N PHE A 130 7.42 2.62 -3.85
CA PHE A 130 7.68 1.23 -4.18
C PHE A 130 8.62 1.07 -5.38
N ASP A 131 8.43 1.86 -6.44
CA ASP A 131 9.29 1.87 -7.62
C ASP A 131 10.74 2.24 -7.26
N LEU A 132 10.94 3.26 -6.42
CA LEU A 132 12.26 3.65 -5.93
C LEU A 132 12.95 2.51 -5.16
N ILE A 133 12.23 1.82 -4.28
CA ILE A 133 12.76 0.68 -3.52
C ILE A 133 13.15 -0.46 -4.45
N THR A 134 12.32 -0.81 -5.42
CA THR A 134 12.58 -1.92 -6.33
C THR A 134 13.76 -1.63 -7.26
N LYS A 135 13.89 -0.42 -7.76
CA LYS A 135 15.03 0.01 -8.59
C LYS A 135 16.35 0.05 -7.82
N SER A 136 16.32 0.36 -6.52
CA SER A 136 17.54 0.36 -5.70
C SER A 136 18.13 -1.03 -5.46
N LYS A 137 17.31 -2.09 -5.57
CA LYS A 137 17.75 -3.48 -5.42
C LYS A 137 18.37 -4.09 -6.68
N THR A 138 18.16 -3.48 -7.83
CA THR A 138 18.63 -3.97 -9.15
C THR A 138 19.98 -3.38 -9.55
N LYS A 139 20.55 -2.52 -8.73
CA LYS A 139 21.92 -1.99 -8.87
C LYS A 139 22.87 -2.69 -7.90
#